data_c9412127597e8ca53f991a80bf8cdd20
#
_entry.id   c9412127597e8ca53f991a80bf8cdd20
#
_cell.length_a   1.000
_cell.length_b   1.000
_cell.length_c   1.000
_cell.angle_alpha   90.00
_cell.angle_beta   90.00
_cell.angle_gamma   90.00
#
_symmetry.space_group_name_H-M   'P 1'
#
loop_
_entity.id
_entity.type
_entity.pdbx_description
1 polymer ?
#
loop_
_entity_poly.entity_id
_entity_poly.type
_entity_poly.pdbx_seq_one_letter_code
_entity_poly.pdbx_strand_id
1 'polypeptide(L)'
;QRQMCIRDRLTGALITGAPCLASGAEIEVAEEDGTSGSVFGSSATTADSEEVDHSGEGQIHKPSSLEVPDFTSDPDFVDDSTDNTYGYYTIMGCTTVDAEDMVVQYEAQNVEYPSGILTEGGAPDIDTFCTIVIEEADAEGVRGEVVFEQAMLETGWLQFGGDASAGQFNFSGLGTSGGGVAGNSFPDVRTGIRAQVQHLKAYASSEELNQACVDNRFQYVSRESAPYVEWLGIQENPYGGGWAAGRSYGYKLRSLLAELKGEEYTWPESTETVEK
;
A
#
# COMPACT_ATOMS: atom_id res chain seq x y z
N GLN A 1 22.61 4.06 -17.15
CA GLN A 1 21.52 4.79 -17.84
C GLN A 1 20.23 4.13 -17.35
N ARG A 2 19.55 4.76 -16.33
CA ARG A 2 18.25 4.27 -15.85
C ARG A 2 17.27 4.42 -16.99
N GLN A 3 16.65 3.32 -17.40
CA GLN A 3 15.53 3.32 -18.32
C GLN A 3 14.34 3.95 -17.55
N MET A 4 14.00 5.17 -17.93
CA MET A 4 12.86 5.88 -17.34
C MET A 4 11.59 5.19 -17.81
N CYS A 5 10.71 4.81 -16.89
CA CYS A 5 9.34 4.41 -17.24
C CYS A 5 8.73 5.49 -18.13
N ILE A 6 8.01 5.08 -19.17
CA ILE A 6 7.45 5.98 -20.22
C ILE A 6 6.64 7.14 -19.63
N ARG A 7 6.14 6.99 -18.42
CA ARG A 7 5.36 8.01 -17.69
C ARG A 7 6.14 9.28 -17.30
N ASP A 8 7.48 9.22 -17.17
CA ASP A 8 8.31 10.40 -16.84
C ASP A 8 8.35 11.46 -17.96
N ARG A 9 7.81 11.16 -19.14
CA ARG A 9 7.78 12.09 -20.26
C ARG A 9 6.60 13.06 -20.27
N LEU A 10 5.58 12.87 -19.43
CA LEU A 10 4.33 13.63 -19.53
C LEU A 10 3.98 14.55 -18.35
N THR A 11 4.70 14.51 -17.24
CA THR A 11 4.40 15.39 -16.10
C THR A 11 5.64 16.13 -15.61
N GLY A 12 5.94 17.24 -16.27
CA GLY A 12 6.83 18.27 -15.77
C GLY A 12 6.15 19.14 -14.71
N ALA A 13 5.76 18.56 -13.57
CA ALA A 13 5.32 19.31 -12.40
C ALA A 13 6.28 18.99 -11.24
N LEU A 14 7.19 19.93 -11.00
CA LEU A 14 8.00 19.98 -9.78
C LEU A 14 7.07 20.18 -8.58
N ILE A 15 6.73 19.10 -7.89
CA ILE A 15 6.16 19.17 -6.56
C ILE A 15 7.33 18.97 -5.60
N THR A 16 7.72 20.03 -4.91
CA THR A 16 8.71 19.99 -3.83
C THR A 16 8.14 19.18 -2.68
N GLY A 17 8.66 17.95 -2.49
CA GLY A 17 8.27 17.07 -1.39
C GLY A 17 8.54 17.72 -0.04
N ALA A 18 7.53 17.75 0.82
CA ALA A 18 7.71 18.10 2.21
C ALA A 18 8.21 16.87 2.98
N PRO A 19 9.20 17.02 3.88
CA PRO A 19 9.66 15.88 4.68
C PRO A 19 8.57 15.39 5.64
N CYS A 20 8.53 14.08 5.88
CA CYS A 20 7.71 13.45 6.92
C CYS A 20 8.18 13.89 8.31
N LEU A 21 7.73 15.07 8.76
CA LEU A 21 7.99 15.56 10.10
C LEU A 21 6.89 15.08 11.04
N ALA A 22 7.27 14.43 12.14
CA ALA A 22 6.36 14.07 13.20
C ALA A 22 5.81 15.36 13.84
N SER A 23 4.49 15.55 13.73
CA SER A 23 3.78 16.53 14.56
C SER A 23 3.71 15.95 15.98
N GLY A 24 4.68 16.26 16.80
CA GLY A 24 4.64 16.03 18.24
C GLY A 24 3.64 16.99 18.87
N ALA A 25 2.39 16.56 19.05
CA ALA A 25 1.49 17.22 19.95
C ALA A 25 1.86 16.82 21.38
N GLU A 26 2.48 17.70 22.13
CA GLU A 26 2.59 17.60 23.58
C GLU A 26 1.18 17.66 24.17
N ILE A 27 0.75 16.59 24.83
CA ILE A 27 -0.48 16.57 25.61
C ILE A 27 -0.13 17.17 26.96
N GLU A 28 -0.47 18.44 27.16
CA GLU A 28 -0.59 19.00 28.51
C GLU A 28 -1.82 18.37 29.20
N VAL A 29 -1.56 17.66 30.29
CA VAL A 29 -2.57 17.16 31.21
C VAL A 29 -3.03 18.33 32.06
N ALA A 30 -4.21 18.89 31.78
CA ALA A 30 -4.87 19.81 32.67
C ALA A 30 -5.77 19.01 33.63
N GLU A 31 -5.51 19.19 34.93
CA GLU A 31 -6.32 18.65 36.03
C GLU A 31 -7.71 19.28 36.03
N GLU A 32 -8.72 18.44 36.30
CA GLU A 32 -10.11 18.82 36.51
C GLU A 32 -10.26 19.61 37.81
N ASP A 33 -11.06 20.68 37.80
CA ASP A 33 -11.88 21.05 38.97
C ASP A 33 -13.28 21.43 38.52
N GLY A 34 -14.25 20.81 39.18
CA GLY A 34 -15.67 20.87 38.85
C GLY A 34 -16.35 22.15 39.31
N THR A 35 -17.38 22.52 38.60
CA THR A 35 -18.67 22.88 39.22
C THR A 35 -19.80 23.07 38.19
N SER A 36 -20.92 22.52 38.52
CA SER A 36 -22.32 22.62 38.14
C SER A 36 -22.81 23.97 37.64
N GLY A 37 -23.75 23.94 36.65
CA GLY A 37 -24.62 25.09 36.35
C GLY A 37 -25.51 24.88 35.11
N SER A 38 -26.69 24.33 35.33
CA SER A 38 -27.87 24.33 34.44
C SER A 38 -28.33 25.76 34.13
N VAL A 39 -28.81 26.05 32.89
CA VAL A 39 -30.11 26.77 32.65
C VAL A 39 -30.53 26.70 31.16
N PHE A 40 -31.80 26.46 30.98
CA PHE A 40 -32.66 26.43 29.80
C PHE A 40 -32.64 27.69 28.91
N GLY A 41 -32.97 27.53 27.62
CA GLY A 41 -33.33 28.60 26.71
C GLY A 41 -33.81 28.12 25.34
N SER A 42 -35.13 27.84 25.27
CA SER A 42 -35.87 27.58 24.03
C SER A 42 -36.12 28.90 23.26
N SER A 43 -35.97 28.90 21.95
CA SER A 43 -36.74 29.78 21.06
C SER A 43 -36.82 29.21 19.65
N ALA A 44 -37.99 28.82 19.25
CA ALA A 44 -38.40 28.52 17.89
C ALA A 44 -38.66 29.82 17.12
N THR A 45 -38.24 29.89 15.86
CA THR A 45 -38.84 30.80 14.90
C THR A 45 -38.98 30.08 13.56
N THR A 46 -40.22 29.97 13.15
CA THR A 46 -40.72 29.54 11.85
C THR A 46 -40.51 30.65 10.81
N ALA A 47 -40.09 30.31 9.61
CA ALA A 47 -40.41 30.98 8.33
C ALA A 47 -39.92 30.16 7.18
N ASP A 48 -40.81 29.70 6.46
CA ASP A 48 -41.18 29.95 5.05
C ASP A 48 -40.54 29.02 4.04
N SER A 49 -41.45 28.26 3.43
CA SER A 49 -41.25 27.34 2.33
C SER A 49 -41.16 28.11 0.98
N GLU A 50 -40.05 28.05 0.31
CA GLU A 50 -40.02 28.24 -1.15
C GLU A 50 -39.66 26.94 -1.81
N GLU A 51 -40.59 26.41 -2.57
CA GLU A 51 -40.53 25.27 -3.43
C GLU A 51 -39.67 25.64 -4.67
N VAL A 52 -38.46 25.10 -4.79
CA VAL A 52 -37.63 25.22 -6.01
C VAL A 52 -37.63 23.88 -6.72
N ASP A 53 -38.33 23.86 -7.86
CA ASP A 53 -38.32 22.80 -8.87
C ASP A 53 -36.89 22.51 -9.34
N HIS A 54 -36.37 21.33 -9.00
CA HIS A 54 -35.14 20.78 -9.53
C HIS A 54 -35.42 19.58 -10.44
N SER A 55 -36.09 19.81 -11.56
CA SER A 55 -36.00 18.93 -12.73
C SER A 55 -34.74 19.26 -13.53
N GLY A 56 -33.59 18.88 -13.02
CA GLY A 56 -32.31 18.87 -13.69
C GLY A 56 -31.68 17.50 -13.59
N GLU A 57 -31.87 16.64 -14.60
CA GLU A 57 -31.07 15.43 -14.77
C GLU A 57 -29.59 15.84 -14.93
N GLY A 58 -28.88 15.94 -13.81
CA GLY A 58 -27.44 16.03 -13.77
C GLY A 58 -26.89 14.68 -14.22
N GLN A 59 -26.41 14.61 -15.47
CA GLN A 59 -25.57 13.52 -15.91
C GLN A 59 -24.37 13.46 -14.96
N ILE A 60 -24.34 12.41 -14.12
CA ILE A 60 -23.16 12.06 -13.35
C ILE A 60 -22.10 11.71 -14.40
N HIS A 61 -21.15 12.64 -14.62
CA HIS A 61 -19.96 12.33 -15.36
C HIS A 61 -19.24 11.27 -14.54
N LYS A 62 -19.32 10.00 -15.00
CA LYS A 62 -18.42 8.92 -14.59
C LYS A 62 -17.01 9.46 -14.84
N PRO A 63 -16.14 9.57 -13.82
CA PRO A 63 -14.76 9.95 -14.07
C PRO A 63 -14.23 8.97 -15.12
N SER A 64 -13.65 9.51 -16.17
CA SER A 64 -12.94 8.75 -17.19
C SER A 64 -12.00 7.80 -16.45
N SER A 65 -12.21 6.51 -16.61
CA SER A 65 -11.25 5.51 -16.14
C SER A 65 -9.90 5.92 -16.74
N LEU A 66 -8.97 6.31 -15.88
CA LEU A 66 -7.58 6.42 -16.27
C LEU A 66 -7.20 5.00 -16.70
N GLU A 67 -7.04 4.78 -17.99
CA GLU A 67 -6.50 3.54 -18.50
C GLU A 67 -5.08 3.43 -17.93
N VAL A 68 -4.86 2.47 -17.05
CA VAL A 68 -3.51 2.12 -16.62
C VAL A 68 -2.82 1.60 -17.86
N PRO A 69 -1.70 2.20 -18.30
CA PRO A 69 -1.00 1.73 -19.48
C PRO A 69 -0.52 0.29 -19.23
N ASP A 70 -0.89 -0.62 -20.10
CA ASP A 70 -0.30 -1.95 -20.16
C ASP A 70 1.14 -1.81 -20.69
N PHE A 71 2.09 -1.82 -19.74
CA PHE A 71 3.52 -1.71 -20.07
C PHE A 71 4.07 -3.02 -20.63
N THR A 72 3.44 -4.15 -20.35
CA THR A 72 3.90 -5.47 -20.79
C THR A 72 3.66 -5.67 -22.29
N SER A 73 2.75 -4.91 -22.90
CA SER A 73 2.50 -4.90 -24.34
C SER A 73 3.50 -4.05 -25.15
N ASP A 74 4.36 -3.25 -24.49
CA ASP A 74 5.41 -2.47 -25.17
C ASP A 74 6.51 -3.42 -25.66
N PRO A 75 6.80 -3.47 -26.97
CA PRO A 75 7.86 -4.35 -27.51
C PRO A 75 9.26 -4.00 -27.03
N ASP A 76 9.46 -2.81 -26.47
CA ASP A 76 10.73 -2.36 -25.88
C ASP A 76 10.76 -2.56 -24.36
N PHE A 77 9.70 -3.12 -23.76
CA PHE A 77 9.66 -3.45 -22.35
C PHE A 77 10.65 -4.56 -22.02
N VAL A 78 11.49 -4.32 -21.02
CA VAL A 78 12.44 -5.30 -20.49
C VAL A 78 12.19 -5.46 -18.99
N ASP A 79 11.87 -6.67 -18.58
CA ASP A 79 11.79 -7.00 -17.15
C ASP A 79 13.21 -7.07 -16.56
N ASP A 80 13.56 -6.07 -15.77
CA ASP A 80 14.83 -5.94 -15.07
C ASP A 80 14.75 -6.30 -13.58
N SER A 81 13.63 -6.89 -13.14
CA SER A 81 13.35 -7.13 -11.74
C SER A 81 14.38 -7.97 -11.01
N THR A 82 15.10 -8.85 -11.73
CA THR A 82 16.16 -9.71 -11.18
C THR A 82 17.54 -9.42 -11.76
N ASP A 83 17.70 -8.35 -12.56
CA ASP A 83 18.98 -7.97 -13.17
C ASP A 83 19.91 -7.31 -12.14
N ASN A 84 20.41 -8.10 -11.22
CA ASN A 84 21.38 -7.70 -10.21
C ASN A 84 22.32 -8.85 -9.84
N THR A 85 23.39 -8.56 -9.11
CA THR A 85 24.43 -9.52 -8.74
C THR A 85 23.91 -10.75 -7.99
N TYR A 86 22.79 -10.60 -7.26
CA TYR A 86 22.23 -11.67 -6.44
C TYR A 86 21.13 -12.45 -7.17
N GLY A 87 20.58 -11.93 -8.27
CA GLY A 87 19.38 -12.47 -8.91
C GLY A 87 18.13 -12.36 -8.04
N TYR A 88 18.14 -11.47 -7.04
CA TYR A 88 17.02 -11.21 -6.16
C TYR A 88 16.03 -10.23 -6.80
N TYR A 89 14.78 -10.29 -6.36
CA TYR A 89 13.73 -9.44 -6.91
C TYR A 89 13.81 -8.02 -6.35
N THR A 90 14.01 -7.02 -7.20
CA THR A 90 14.09 -5.61 -6.77
C THR A 90 12.72 -5.07 -6.39
N ILE A 91 12.64 -4.28 -5.31
CA ILE A 91 11.41 -3.59 -4.89
C ILE A 91 11.19 -2.34 -5.73
N MET A 92 12.28 -1.61 -6.03
CA MET A 92 12.21 -0.41 -6.88
C MET A 92 12.27 -0.81 -8.35
N GLY A 93 11.47 -0.16 -9.18
CA GLY A 93 11.42 -0.37 -10.63
C GLY A 93 10.04 -0.13 -11.20
N CYS A 94 9.88 -0.43 -12.50
CA CYS A 94 8.56 -0.41 -13.14
C CYS A 94 7.79 -1.69 -12.78
N THR A 95 6.47 -1.57 -12.68
CA THR A 95 5.56 -2.72 -12.58
C THR A 95 5.72 -3.62 -13.80
N THR A 96 5.81 -4.93 -13.60
CA THR A 96 6.10 -5.92 -14.67
C THR A 96 4.90 -6.83 -15.01
N VAL A 97 3.77 -6.60 -14.39
CA VAL A 97 2.49 -7.28 -14.61
C VAL A 97 1.38 -6.25 -14.78
N ASP A 98 0.27 -6.61 -15.37
CA ASP A 98 -0.89 -5.73 -15.42
C ASP A 98 -1.90 -6.00 -14.30
N ALA A 99 -2.96 -5.19 -14.24
CA ALA A 99 -4.00 -5.36 -13.23
C ALA A 99 -4.80 -6.65 -13.45
N GLU A 100 -4.95 -7.12 -14.69
CA GLU A 100 -5.69 -8.34 -15.04
C GLU A 100 -4.97 -9.57 -14.48
N ASP A 101 -3.64 -9.62 -14.55
CA ASP A 101 -2.83 -10.70 -13.96
C ASP A 101 -3.06 -10.80 -12.44
N MET A 102 -3.05 -9.65 -11.73
CA MET A 102 -3.33 -9.59 -10.30
C MET A 102 -4.76 -10.06 -9.96
N VAL A 103 -5.75 -9.65 -10.77
CA VAL A 103 -7.15 -10.07 -10.62
C VAL A 103 -7.27 -11.59 -10.80
N VAL A 104 -6.68 -12.13 -11.85
CA VAL A 104 -6.70 -13.58 -12.14
C VAL A 104 -6.10 -14.38 -10.97
N GLN A 105 -4.98 -13.94 -10.43
CA GLN A 105 -4.36 -14.60 -9.29
C GLN A 105 -5.24 -14.52 -8.03
N TYR A 106 -5.86 -13.35 -7.75
CA TYR A 106 -6.78 -13.20 -6.62
C TYR A 106 -7.99 -14.13 -6.75
N GLU A 107 -8.64 -14.16 -7.91
CA GLU A 107 -9.81 -15.00 -8.18
C GLU A 107 -9.50 -16.50 -8.06
N ALA A 108 -8.28 -16.92 -8.43
CA ALA A 108 -7.82 -18.29 -8.28
C ALA A 108 -7.82 -18.78 -6.82
N GLN A 109 -7.77 -17.87 -5.85
CA GLN A 109 -7.83 -18.22 -4.42
C GLN A 109 -9.23 -18.63 -3.96
N ASN A 110 -10.27 -18.37 -4.75
CA ASN A 110 -11.67 -18.67 -4.43
C ASN A 110 -12.13 -18.08 -3.08
N VAL A 111 -11.66 -16.90 -2.74
CA VAL A 111 -12.09 -16.12 -1.57
C VAL A 111 -13.08 -15.03 -1.99
N GLU A 112 -13.96 -14.60 -1.07
CA GLU A 112 -14.89 -13.52 -1.34
C GLU A 112 -14.18 -12.17 -1.20
N TYR A 113 -14.34 -11.28 -2.20
CA TYR A 113 -13.85 -9.91 -2.08
C TYR A 113 -14.69 -9.12 -1.06
N PRO A 114 -14.09 -8.44 -0.07
CA PRO A 114 -14.81 -7.73 0.99
C PRO A 114 -15.40 -6.41 0.50
N SER A 115 -16.21 -6.46 -0.56
CA SER A 115 -16.80 -5.31 -1.26
C SER A 115 -17.57 -4.38 -0.34
N GLY A 116 -18.28 -4.92 0.67
CA GLY A 116 -19.07 -4.11 1.61
C GLY A 116 -18.26 -3.05 2.34
N ILE A 117 -17.02 -3.36 2.70
CA ILE A 117 -16.14 -2.43 3.43
C ILE A 117 -15.23 -1.66 2.47
N LEU A 118 -14.63 -2.34 1.49
CA LEU A 118 -13.66 -1.69 0.61
C LEU A 118 -14.32 -0.71 -0.38
N THR A 119 -15.63 -0.86 -0.68
CA THR A 119 -16.39 0.15 -1.42
C THR A 119 -16.41 1.50 -0.70
N GLU A 120 -16.54 1.50 0.63
CA GLU A 120 -16.50 2.73 1.43
C GLU A 120 -15.14 3.42 1.33
N GLY A 121 -14.08 2.63 1.15
CA GLY A 121 -12.71 3.10 0.92
C GLY A 121 -12.36 3.39 -0.54
N GLY A 122 -13.31 3.29 -1.47
CA GLY A 122 -13.11 3.62 -2.88
C GLY A 122 -12.63 2.48 -3.78
N ALA A 123 -12.67 1.22 -3.31
CA ALA A 123 -12.36 0.02 -4.09
C ALA A 123 -13.54 -0.98 -4.06
N PRO A 124 -14.56 -0.80 -4.91
CA PRO A 124 -15.77 -1.62 -4.90
C PRO A 124 -15.54 -3.06 -5.36
N ASP A 125 -14.49 -3.31 -6.10
CA ASP A 125 -14.11 -4.58 -6.70
C ASP A 125 -12.59 -4.75 -6.72
N ILE A 126 -12.15 -5.98 -7.03
CA ILE A 126 -10.73 -6.31 -7.09
C ILE A 126 -10.00 -5.60 -8.23
N ASP A 127 -10.67 -5.36 -9.35
CA ASP A 127 -10.10 -4.61 -10.48
C ASP A 127 -9.71 -3.19 -10.06
N THR A 128 -10.60 -2.50 -9.37
CA THR A 128 -10.33 -1.17 -8.81
C THR A 128 -9.20 -1.21 -7.77
N PHE A 129 -9.16 -2.24 -6.94
CA PHE A 129 -8.10 -2.41 -5.95
C PHE A 129 -6.73 -2.57 -6.63
N CYS A 130 -6.61 -3.47 -7.61
CA CYS A 130 -5.38 -3.69 -8.36
C CYS A 130 -4.94 -2.44 -9.13
N THR A 131 -5.88 -1.70 -9.72
CA THR A 131 -5.61 -0.41 -10.37
C THR A 131 -5.02 0.61 -9.39
N ILE A 132 -5.59 0.73 -8.17
CA ILE A 132 -5.07 1.61 -7.12
C ILE A 132 -3.64 1.20 -6.72
N VAL A 133 -3.39 -0.11 -6.58
CA VAL A 133 -2.06 -0.63 -6.25
C VAL A 133 -1.02 -0.18 -7.27
N ILE A 134 -1.30 -0.38 -8.56
CA ILE A 134 -0.37 -0.01 -9.64
C ILE A 134 -0.16 1.51 -9.68
N GLU A 135 -1.23 2.31 -9.61
CA GLU A 135 -1.12 3.78 -9.66
C GLU A 135 -0.27 4.35 -8.51
N GLU A 136 -0.47 3.87 -7.28
CA GLU A 136 0.29 4.36 -6.13
C GLU A 136 1.74 3.86 -6.15
N ALA A 137 1.97 2.63 -6.60
CA ALA A 137 3.30 2.05 -6.74
C ALA A 137 4.12 2.81 -7.79
N ASP A 138 3.56 3.02 -8.99
CA ASP A 138 4.20 3.75 -10.07
C ASP A 138 4.53 5.20 -9.68
N ALA A 139 3.63 5.85 -8.92
CA ALA A 139 3.85 7.22 -8.47
C ALA A 139 5.12 7.38 -7.62
N GLU A 140 5.54 6.32 -6.92
CA GLU A 140 6.75 6.29 -6.09
C GLU A 140 7.92 5.50 -6.70
N GLY A 141 7.73 4.88 -7.86
CA GLY A 141 8.74 4.05 -8.53
C GLY A 141 8.97 2.70 -7.83
N VAL A 142 7.96 2.21 -7.13
CA VAL A 142 7.91 0.87 -6.52
C VAL A 142 7.18 -0.07 -7.47
N ARG A 143 7.58 -1.33 -7.54
CA ARG A 143 6.91 -2.33 -8.37
C ARG A 143 5.53 -2.69 -7.79
N GLY A 144 4.47 -2.54 -8.59
CA GLY A 144 3.09 -2.79 -8.18
C GLY A 144 2.83 -4.21 -7.75
N GLU A 145 3.44 -5.19 -8.43
CA GLU A 145 3.35 -6.60 -8.08
C GLU A 145 3.91 -6.90 -6.67
N VAL A 146 4.95 -6.20 -6.24
CA VAL A 146 5.50 -6.35 -4.88
C VAL A 146 4.52 -5.81 -3.84
N VAL A 147 3.89 -4.68 -4.11
CA VAL A 147 2.86 -4.08 -3.24
C VAL A 147 1.64 -5.00 -3.13
N PHE A 148 1.16 -5.51 -4.28
CA PHE A 148 0.02 -6.41 -4.35
C PHE A 148 0.28 -7.69 -3.54
N GLU A 149 1.36 -8.39 -3.82
CA GLU A 149 1.64 -9.66 -3.17
C GLU A 149 1.89 -9.50 -1.67
N GLN A 150 2.51 -8.41 -1.25
CA GLN A 150 2.66 -8.13 0.16
C GLN A 150 1.30 -7.88 0.81
N ALA A 151 0.40 -7.11 0.19
CA ALA A 151 -0.95 -6.91 0.70
C ALA A 151 -1.72 -8.23 0.81
N MET A 152 -1.62 -9.11 -0.19
CA MET A 152 -2.25 -10.44 -0.16
C MET A 152 -1.69 -11.31 0.96
N LEU A 153 -0.38 -11.34 1.13
CA LEU A 153 0.29 -12.11 2.19
C LEU A 153 -0.10 -11.63 3.59
N GLU A 154 -0.07 -10.32 3.84
CA GLU A 154 -0.32 -9.73 5.16
C GLU A 154 -1.80 -9.79 5.57
N THR A 155 -2.71 -9.71 4.62
CA THR A 155 -4.16 -9.74 4.90
C THR A 155 -4.80 -11.12 4.73
N GLY A 156 -4.03 -12.10 4.27
CA GLY A 156 -4.57 -13.40 3.89
C GLY A 156 -5.61 -13.27 2.76
N TRP A 157 -5.20 -12.66 1.64
CA TRP A 157 -6.05 -12.40 0.48
C TRP A 157 -7.27 -11.53 0.82
N LEU A 158 -7.04 -10.41 1.49
CA LEU A 158 -8.04 -9.42 1.94
C LEU A 158 -9.09 -9.97 2.93
N GLN A 159 -8.83 -11.12 3.58
CA GLN A 159 -9.76 -11.71 4.56
C GLN A 159 -9.57 -11.18 5.99
N PHE A 160 -8.44 -10.54 6.30
CA PHE A 160 -8.18 -9.86 7.58
C PHE A 160 -8.44 -10.75 8.81
N GLY A 161 -7.78 -11.88 8.90
CA GLY A 161 -7.97 -12.84 10.02
C GLY A 161 -7.19 -12.51 11.30
N GLY A 162 -6.43 -11.40 11.34
CA GLY A 162 -5.55 -11.02 12.45
C GLY A 162 -6.06 -9.86 13.32
N ASP A 163 -5.13 -9.11 13.91
CA ASP A 163 -5.43 -7.96 14.79
C ASP A 163 -5.96 -6.74 14.00
N ALA A 164 -5.65 -6.63 12.71
CA ALA A 164 -6.14 -5.58 11.82
C ALA A 164 -7.49 -5.97 11.19
N SER A 165 -8.37 -4.98 11.00
CA SER A 165 -9.65 -5.13 10.32
C SER A 165 -9.65 -4.46 8.95
N ALA A 166 -10.51 -4.93 8.03
CA ALA A 166 -10.63 -4.36 6.69
C ALA A 166 -10.96 -2.86 6.69
N GLY A 167 -11.76 -2.39 7.66
CA GLY A 167 -12.13 -0.97 7.78
C GLY A 167 -11.00 -0.04 8.22
N GLN A 168 -9.82 -0.57 8.56
CA GLN A 168 -8.63 0.25 8.79
C GLN A 168 -7.91 0.62 7.49
N PHE A 169 -8.22 -0.02 6.37
CA PHE A 169 -7.53 0.12 5.08
C PHE A 169 -6.01 -0.01 5.20
N ASN A 170 -5.56 -0.87 6.13
CA ASN A 170 -4.14 -1.14 6.39
C ASN A 170 -3.80 -2.53 5.85
N PHE A 171 -3.27 -2.56 4.63
CA PHE A 171 -3.06 -3.80 3.89
C PHE A 171 -1.72 -4.49 4.17
N SER A 172 -0.86 -3.87 4.95
CA SER A 172 0.49 -4.36 5.23
C SER A 172 0.83 -4.40 6.72
N GLY A 173 -0.17 -4.29 7.60
CA GLY A 173 0.01 -4.38 9.05
C GLY A 173 0.86 -3.25 9.65
N LEU A 174 0.91 -2.07 9.01
CA LEU A 174 1.68 -0.95 9.53
C LEU A 174 1.26 -0.58 10.96
N GLY A 175 2.23 -0.56 11.87
CA GLY A 175 2.00 -0.23 13.27
C GLY A 175 1.41 -1.35 14.13
N THR A 176 1.13 -2.52 13.59
CA THR A 176 0.77 -3.69 14.40
C THR A 176 2.00 -4.16 15.18
N SER A 177 1.82 -4.46 16.46
CA SER A 177 2.88 -5.02 17.32
C SER A 177 2.51 -6.38 17.90
N GLY A 178 1.42 -6.98 17.40
CA GLY A 178 0.83 -8.19 17.98
C GLY A 178 0.09 -7.93 19.30
N GLY A 179 -0.51 -8.99 19.87
CA GLY A 179 -1.16 -8.88 21.19
C GLY A 179 -2.44 -8.03 21.21
N GLY A 180 -3.16 -7.92 20.09
CA GLY A 180 -4.39 -7.16 19.99
C GLY A 180 -4.20 -5.68 19.61
N VAL A 181 -2.99 -5.27 19.22
CA VAL A 181 -2.73 -3.90 18.73
C VAL A 181 -3.05 -3.85 17.24
N ALA A 182 -4.15 -3.18 16.91
CA ALA A 182 -4.70 -3.14 15.55
C ALA A 182 -3.86 -2.37 14.52
N GLY A 183 -2.84 -1.62 14.95
CA GLY A 183 -1.99 -0.85 14.06
C GLY A 183 -2.64 0.45 13.54
N ASN A 184 -2.12 0.96 12.43
CA ASN A 184 -2.57 2.19 11.82
C ASN A 184 -3.94 2.02 11.13
N SER A 185 -4.68 3.13 11.02
CA SER A 185 -5.88 3.22 10.20
C SER A 185 -5.72 4.36 9.19
N PHE A 186 -6.24 4.17 7.99
CA PHE A 186 -6.20 5.14 6.90
C PHE A 186 -7.62 5.54 6.50
N PRO A 187 -7.84 6.72 5.88
CA PRO A 187 -9.17 7.18 5.53
C PRO A 187 -9.83 6.41 4.39
N ASP A 188 -9.03 5.81 3.51
CA ASP A 188 -9.47 5.09 2.32
C ASP A 188 -8.42 4.08 1.85
N VAL A 189 -8.80 3.23 0.87
CA VAL A 189 -7.94 2.20 0.28
C VAL A 189 -6.70 2.81 -0.34
N ARG A 190 -6.84 3.87 -1.12
CA ARG A 190 -5.73 4.54 -1.81
C ARG A 190 -4.68 5.05 -0.83
N THR A 191 -5.10 5.71 0.25
CA THR A 191 -4.19 6.22 1.28
C THR A 191 -3.48 5.07 2.01
N GLY A 192 -4.17 3.97 2.27
CA GLY A 192 -3.58 2.79 2.89
C GLY A 192 -2.52 2.12 2.01
N ILE A 193 -2.81 1.96 0.71
CA ILE A 193 -1.84 1.46 -0.28
C ILE A 193 -0.66 2.43 -0.42
N ARG A 194 -0.90 3.75 -0.51
CA ARG A 194 0.18 4.75 -0.54
C ARG A 194 1.10 4.64 0.66
N ALA A 195 0.56 4.45 1.86
CA ALA A 195 1.37 4.28 3.07
C ALA A 195 2.26 3.03 2.99
N GLN A 196 1.73 1.92 2.49
CA GLN A 196 2.48 0.69 2.25
C GLN A 196 3.61 0.92 1.22
N VAL A 197 3.30 1.54 0.09
CA VAL A 197 4.26 1.88 -0.98
C VAL A 197 5.39 2.75 -0.43
N GLN A 198 5.06 3.80 0.32
CA GLN A 198 6.06 4.69 0.93
C GLN A 198 6.96 3.96 1.92
N HIS A 199 6.39 3.04 2.69
CA HIS A 199 7.16 2.22 3.63
C HIS A 199 8.10 1.24 2.92
N LEU A 200 7.64 0.59 1.83
CA LEU A 200 8.48 -0.25 0.96
C LEU A 200 9.60 0.57 0.33
N LYS A 201 9.31 1.77 -0.20
CA LYS A 201 10.33 2.69 -0.73
C LYS A 201 11.36 3.07 0.33
N ALA A 202 10.93 3.26 1.59
CA ALA A 202 11.86 3.54 2.67
C ALA A 202 12.86 2.40 2.88
N TYR A 203 12.42 1.14 2.85
CA TYR A 203 13.31 -0.01 2.93
C TYR A 203 14.21 -0.16 1.71
N ALA A 204 13.68 0.13 0.52
CA ALA A 204 14.34 -0.18 -0.74
C ALA A 204 15.29 0.91 -1.24
N SER A 205 15.07 2.18 -0.86
CA SER A 205 15.76 3.32 -1.46
C SER A 205 16.00 4.46 -0.46
N SER A 206 17.04 5.26 -0.73
CA SER A 206 17.29 6.54 -0.06
C SER A 206 16.64 7.72 -0.80
N GLU A 207 15.97 7.50 -1.92
CA GLU A 207 15.31 8.54 -2.71
C GLU A 207 14.15 9.17 -1.93
N GLU A 208 13.94 10.47 -2.09
CA GLU A 208 12.81 11.18 -1.50
C GLU A 208 11.47 10.67 -2.06
N LEU A 209 10.40 10.88 -1.30
CA LEU A 209 9.06 10.58 -1.77
C LEU A 209 8.62 11.54 -2.89
N ASN A 210 7.92 11.01 -3.87
CA ASN A 210 7.33 11.78 -4.96
C ASN A 210 5.98 12.39 -4.58
N GLN A 211 5.29 11.79 -3.59
CA GLN A 211 4.00 12.21 -3.09
C GLN A 211 4.10 12.68 -1.63
N ALA A 212 3.05 13.39 -1.15
CA ALA A 212 2.95 13.75 0.25
C ALA A 212 2.99 12.49 1.13
N CYS A 213 3.82 12.54 2.18
CA CYS A 213 3.98 11.43 3.11
C CYS A 213 2.69 11.18 3.89
N VAL A 214 2.19 9.95 3.82
CA VAL A 214 1.04 9.45 4.59
C VAL A 214 1.43 8.31 5.53
N ASP A 215 2.63 7.76 5.37
CA ASP A 215 3.19 6.77 6.28
C ASP A 215 3.85 7.44 7.48
N ASN A 216 3.18 7.43 8.63
CA ASN A 216 3.72 8.00 9.87
C ASN A 216 4.92 7.24 10.44
N ARG A 217 5.25 6.09 9.86
CA ARG A 217 6.39 5.25 10.28
C ARG A 217 7.58 5.36 9.34
N PHE A 218 7.45 6.05 8.22
CA PHE A 218 8.49 6.23 7.20
C PHE A 218 9.85 6.62 7.79
N GLN A 219 9.85 7.57 8.72
CA GLN A 219 11.07 8.10 9.34
C GLN A 219 11.80 7.11 10.26
N TYR A 220 11.15 6.01 10.67
CA TYR A 220 11.74 5.01 11.56
C TYR A 220 12.42 3.86 10.81
N VAL A 221 12.26 3.81 9.48
CA VAL A 221 12.90 2.81 8.64
C VAL A 221 14.36 3.19 8.38
N SER A 222 15.27 2.25 8.58
CA SER A 222 16.65 2.40 8.08
C SER A 222 16.63 2.36 6.55
N ARG A 223 16.90 3.50 5.92
CA ARG A 223 16.79 3.66 4.46
C ARG A 223 17.75 2.72 3.74
N GLU A 224 17.32 2.18 2.59
CA GLU A 224 18.09 1.22 1.75
C GLU A 224 18.49 -0.08 2.46
N SER A 225 17.87 -0.44 3.57
CA SER A 225 18.24 -1.63 4.34
C SER A 225 17.74 -2.94 3.71
N ALA A 226 16.73 -2.89 2.83
CA ALA A 226 16.18 -4.04 2.14
C ALA A 226 15.75 -3.68 0.70
N PRO A 227 16.69 -3.56 -0.26
CA PRO A 227 16.37 -3.23 -1.65
C PRO A 227 15.71 -4.37 -2.44
N TYR A 228 15.72 -5.58 -1.89
CA TYR A 228 15.21 -6.79 -2.51
C TYR A 228 14.07 -7.39 -1.69
N VAL A 229 13.13 -8.03 -2.37
CA VAL A 229 11.98 -8.72 -1.75
C VAL A 229 12.45 -9.77 -0.75
N GLU A 230 13.47 -10.55 -1.09
CA GLU A 230 14.04 -11.58 -0.22
C GLU A 230 14.55 -10.98 1.11
N TRP A 231 15.08 -9.75 1.08
CA TRP A 231 15.59 -9.06 2.27
C TRP A 231 14.53 -8.35 3.12
N LEU A 232 13.26 -8.36 2.70
CA LEU A 232 12.16 -7.94 3.58
C LEU A 232 11.99 -8.89 4.77
N GLY A 233 12.44 -10.15 4.66
CA GLY A 233 12.61 -11.03 5.81
C GLY A 233 13.88 -10.69 6.59
N ILE A 234 13.74 -10.35 7.88
CA ILE A 234 14.89 -10.00 8.74
C ILE A 234 15.91 -11.14 8.85
N GLN A 235 15.44 -12.39 8.78
CA GLN A 235 16.31 -13.57 8.88
C GLN A 235 17.05 -13.84 7.56
N GLU A 236 16.49 -13.42 6.43
CA GLU A 236 17.04 -13.59 5.10
C GLU A 236 17.98 -12.44 4.70
N ASN A 237 17.86 -11.30 5.37
CA ASN A 237 18.69 -10.13 5.12
C ASN A 237 20.04 -10.25 5.82
N PRO A 238 21.16 -10.27 5.10
CA PRO A 238 22.50 -10.43 5.69
C PRO A 238 22.90 -9.28 6.61
N TYR A 239 22.20 -8.13 6.53
CA TYR A 239 22.45 -6.95 7.36
C TYR A 239 21.48 -6.83 8.53
N GLY A 240 20.54 -7.77 8.70
CA GLY A 240 19.60 -7.83 9.82
C GLY A 240 18.50 -6.78 9.82
N GLY A 241 18.32 -6.06 8.70
CA GLY A 241 17.18 -5.16 8.47
C GLY A 241 16.03 -5.89 7.79
N GLY A 242 14.83 -5.31 7.76
CA GLY A 242 13.72 -5.88 7.00
C GLY A 242 12.36 -5.57 7.62
N TRP A 243 11.33 -6.01 6.91
CA TRP A 243 9.93 -5.78 7.26
C TRP A 243 9.44 -6.71 8.38
N ALA A 244 9.68 -8.01 8.23
CA ALA A 244 9.10 -9.02 9.11
C ALA A 244 10.14 -9.95 9.72
N ALA A 245 9.95 -10.26 11.01
CA ALA A 245 10.78 -11.23 11.73
C ALA A 245 10.38 -12.70 11.47
N GLY A 246 9.25 -12.91 10.80
CA GLY A 246 8.76 -14.25 10.46
C GLY A 246 9.74 -14.98 9.55
N ARG A 247 9.98 -16.27 9.86
CA ARG A 247 10.90 -17.10 9.07
C ARG A 247 10.46 -17.22 7.63
N SER A 248 11.40 -17.07 6.71
CA SER A 248 11.19 -17.19 5.26
C SER A 248 10.19 -16.19 4.68
N TYR A 249 10.03 -15.04 5.30
CA TYR A 249 9.07 -14.02 4.86
C TYR A 249 9.36 -13.57 3.43
N GLY A 250 10.59 -13.16 3.15
CA GLY A 250 10.98 -12.70 1.83
C GLY A 250 10.86 -13.79 0.75
N TYR A 251 11.17 -15.04 1.10
CA TYR A 251 11.01 -16.17 0.16
C TYR A 251 9.55 -16.51 -0.12
N LYS A 252 8.65 -16.37 0.87
CA LYS A 252 7.20 -16.54 0.65
C LYS A 252 6.69 -15.49 -0.32
N LEU A 253 7.06 -14.24 -0.10
CA LEU A 253 6.68 -13.14 -0.97
C LEU A 253 7.21 -13.34 -2.40
N ARG A 254 8.48 -13.78 -2.54
CA ARG A 254 9.07 -14.09 -3.85
C ARG A 254 8.36 -15.27 -4.54
N SER A 255 7.86 -16.25 -3.78
CA SER A 255 7.09 -17.37 -4.35
C SER A 255 5.75 -16.91 -4.91
N LEU A 256 5.05 -16.00 -4.22
CA LEU A 256 3.80 -15.42 -4.71
C LEU A 256 4.05 -14.60 -5.99
N LEU A 257 5.11 -13.80 -6.02
CA LEU A 257 5.52 -13.07 -7.22
C LEU A 257 5.81 -14.01 -8.40
N ALA A 258 6.47 -15.14 -8.16
CA ALA A 258 6.73 -16.11 -9.22
C ALA A 258 5.44 -16.74 -9.73
N GLU A 259 4.49 -17.04 -8.84
CA GLU A 259 3.16 -17.55 -9.22
C GLU A 259 2.41 -16.54 -10.08
N LEU A 260 2.38 -15.25 -9.67
CA LEU A 260 1.76 -14.16 -10.42
C LEU A 260 2.32 -14.04 -11.84
N LYS A 261 3.64 -14.17 -11.97
CA LYS A 261 4.34 -14.02 -13.26
C LYS A 261 4.43 -15.32 -14.06
N GLY A 262 3.92 -16.44 -13.55
CA GLY A 262 4.06 -17.75 -14.19
C GLY A 262 5.51 -18.25 -14.26
N GLU A 263 6.37 -17.82 -13.33
CA GLU A 263 7.78 -18.19 -13.23
C GLU A 263 7.99 -19.39 -12.30
N GLU A 264 9.04 -20.18 -12.55
CA GLU A 264 9.48 -21.18 -11.58
C GLU A 264 10.40 -20.53 -10.53
N TYR A 265 10.08 -20.71 -9.25
CA TYR A 265 10.94 -20.26 -8.16
C TYR A 265 11.17 -21.37 -7.14
N THR A 266 12.42 -21.58 -6.80
CA THR A 266 12.81 -22.55 -5.77
C THR A 266 13.48 -21.81 -4.62
N TRP A 267 12.99 -22.03 -3.40
CA TRP A 267 13.62 -21.46 -2.22
C TRP A 267 15.06 -21.94 -2.10
N PRO A 268 15.97 -21.06 -1.68
CA PRO A 268 17.31 -21.51 -1.31
C PRO A 268 17.19 -22.58 -0.21
N GLU A 269 17.86 -23.71 -0.41
CA GLU A 269 17.88 -24.77 0.61
C GLU A 269 18.40 -24.15 1.91
N SER A 270 17.63 -24.31 2.99
CA SER A 270 18.15 -23.97 4.33
C SER A 270 19.35 -24.88 4.58
N THR A 271 20.54 -24.30 4.60
CA THR A 271 21.72 -24.98 5.11
C THR A 271 21.55 -25.11 6.62
N GLU A 272 20.65 -26.00 7.06
CA GLU A 272 20.70 -26.52 8.40
C GLU A 272 21.98 -27.34 8.51
N THR A 273 23.05 -26.70 9.00
CA THR A 273 24.18 -27.41 9.55
C THR A 273 23.64 -28.24 10.71
N VAL A 274 23.38 -29.51 10.41
CA VAL A 274 23.21 -30.52 11.45
C VAL A 274 24.56 -30.63 12.16
N GLU A 275 24.77 -29.77 13.16
CA GLU A 275 25.82 -30.04 14.16
C GLU A 275 25.40 -31.29 14.93
N LYS A 276 26.18 -32.36 14.72
CA LYS A 276 26.10 -33.62 15.47
C LYS A 276 26.80 -33.46 16.81
#